data_557db87a3d5112804f1e52ef8642dca7
#
_entry.id   557db87a3d5112804f1e52ef8642dca7
#
_cell.length_a   1.000
_cell.length_b   1.000
_cell.length_c   1.000
_cell.angle_alpha   90.00
_cell.angle_beta   90.00
_cell.angle_gamma   90.00
#
_symmetry.space_group_name_H-M   'P 1'
#
loop_
_entity.id
_entity.type
_entity.pdbx_description
1 polymer ?
#
loop_
_entity_poly.entity_id
_entity_poly.type
_entity_poly.pdbx_seq_one_letter_code
_entity_poly.pdbx_strand_id
1 'polypeptide(L)'
;MKKELNSWKMSKIQPDIYKIFLVLIFLIFSTSELTAEIKKPNPDIKPREVIEIQLDALMKNDIPSKDNGIIQTWFFAHPNNQRVTGPIERFKYMIKSDSYSMLLNHKSYEILEVYKSKGISTFEVTILDKDKKYYKFKWQVEKYEVDGFLKNCWLTTAVSQPMPMGSSI
;
A
#
# COMPACT_ATOMS: atom_id res chain seq x y z
N MET A 1 -16.29 -83.32 5.69
CA MET A 1 -16.84 -81.95 5.90
C MET A 1 -15.67 -80.99 5.90
N LYS A 2 -15.44 -80.29 4.74
CA LYS A 2 -14.43 -79.23 4.62
C LYS A 2 -15.12 -77.86 4.80
N LYS A 3 -14.70 -77.14 5.78
CA LYS A 3 -15.10 -75.72 5.97
C LYS A 3 -14.28 -74.86 5.03
N GLU A 4 -14.92 -74.20 4.09
CA GLU A 4 -14.32 -73.15 3.26
C GLU A 4 -14.14 -71.90 4.09
N LEU A 5 -12.88 -71.41 4.20
CA LEU A 5 -12.57 -70.09 4.73
C LEU A 5 -12.86 -69.03 3.66
N ASN A 6 -13.84 -68.21 3.88
CA ASN A 6 -14.11 -67.06 3.08
C ASN A 6 -12.95 -66.05 3.17
N SER A 7 -12.18 -65.92 2.10
CA SER A 7 -11.20 -64.87 1.90
C SER A 7 -11.94 -63.55 1.66
N TRP A 8 -11.91 -62.68 2.64
CA TRP A 8 -12.34 -61.32 2.51
C TRP A 8 -11.36 -60.59 1.58
N LYS A 9 -11.85 -60.19 0.40
CA LYS A 9 -11.14 -59.29 -0.50
C LYS A 9 -11.00 -57.92 0.22
N MET A 10 -9.81 -57.62 0.72
CA MET A 10 -9.47 -56.28 1.13
C MET A 10 -9.48 -55.40 -0.13
N SER A 11 -10.43 -54.50 -0.18
CA SER A 11 -10.67 -53.59 -1.29
C SER A 11 -9.48 -52.61 -1.47
N LYS A 12 -9.13 -52.39 -2.74
CA LYS A 12 -8.06 -51.48 -3.20
C LYS A 12 -8.38 -49.97 -2.95
N ILE A 13 -8.64 -49.58 -1.71
CA ILE A 13 -8.99 -48.18 -1.38
C ILE A 13 -7.75 -47.38 -0.94
N GLN A 14 -6.58 -48.00 -0.74
CA GLN A 14 -5.41 -47.33 -0.18
C GLN A 14 -4.64 -46.36 -1.09
N PRO A 15 -4.52 -46.48 -2.42
CA PRO A 15 -3.76 -45.52 -3.19
C PRO A 15 -4.44 -44.14 -3.35
N ASP A 16 -5.76 -44.08 -3.28
CA ASP A 16 -6.48 -42.82 -3.54
C ASP A 16 -6.56 -41.93 -2.32
N ILE A 17 -6.64 -42.51 -1.13
CA ILE A 17 -6.59 -41.71 0.14
C ILE A 17 -5.24 -41.03 0.30
N TYR A 18 -4.14 -41.70 -0.09
CA TYR A 18 -2.81 -41.09 -0.03
C TYR A 18 -2.64 -39.91 -1.01
N LYS A 19 -3.21 -40.03 -2.22
CA LYS A 19 -3.23 -38.95 -3.20
C LYS A 19 -4.05 -37.77 -2.73
N ILE A 20 -5.22 -38.00 -2.11
CA ILE A 20 -6.05 -36.94 -1.55
C ILE A 20 -5.32 -36.26 -0.39
N PHE A 21 -4.62 -37.01 0.46
CA PHE A 21 -3.84 -36.47 1.57
C PHE A 21 -2.65 -35.64 1.09
N LEU A 22 -1.95 -36.06 0.02
CA LEU A 22 -0.88 -35.28 -0.61
C LEU A 22 -1.40 -34.00 -1.26
N VAL A 23 -2.56 -34.02 -1.91
CA VAL A 23 -3.18 -32.81 -2.49
C VAL A 23 -3.62 -31.83 -1.40
N LEU A 24 -4.18 -32.32 -0.29
CA LEU A 24 -4.54 -31.51 0.87
C LEU A 24 -3.31 -30.86 1.53
N ILE A 25 -2.21 -31.60 1.68
CA ILE A 25 -0.95 -31.05 2.21
C ILE A 25 -0.40 -29.97 1.25
N PHE A 26 -0.47 -30.19 -0.06
CA PHE A 26 0.00 -29.22 -1.05
C PHE A 26 -0.83 -27.93 -1.05
N LEU A 27 -2.14 -28.02 -0.82
CA LEU A 27 -3.04 -26.86 -0.67
C LEU A 27 -2.76 -26.04 0.60
N ILE A 28 -2.34 -26.67 1.68
CA ILE A 28 -2.01 -25.99 2.94
C ILE A 28 -0.69 -25.21 2.85
N PHE A 29 0.26 -25.68 2.03
CA PHE A 29 1.55 -24.99 1.82
C PHE A 29 1.48 -23.83 0.81
N SER A 30 0.36 -23.65 0.10
CA SER A 30 0.20 -22.61 -0.93
C SER A 30 -0.35 -21.27 -0.39
N THR A 31 -0.58 -21.12 0.88
CA THR A 31 -0.89 -19.81 1.48
C THR A 31 0.40 -19.02 1.68
N SER A 32 0.97 -18.49 0.59
CA SER A 32 1.92 -17.39 0.68
C SER A 32 1.18 -16.21 1.30
N GLU A 33 1.40 -15.93 2.57
CA GLU A 33 0.99 -14.66 3.17
C GLU A 33 1.68 -13.56 2.36
N LEU A 34 0.90 -12.85 1.55
CA LEU A 34 1.36 -11.67 0.83
C LEU A 34 1.51 -10.54 1.86
N THR A 35 2.56 -10.60 2.67
CA THR A 35 2.96 -9.49 3.52
C THR A 35 3.50 -8.42 2.57
N ALA A 36 2.73 -7.37 2.29
CA ALA A 36 3.24 -6.23 1.58
C ALA A 36 4.33 -5.58 2.44
N GLU A 37 5.57 -5.76 2.04
CA GLU A 37 6.71 -5.13 2.69
C GLU A 37 6.60 -3.61 2.54
N ILE A 38 6.74 -2.89 3.65
CA ILE A 38 6.80 -1.42 3.65
C ILE A 38 8.04 -0.97 2.88
N LYS A 39 7.82 -0.28 1.76
CA LYS A 39 8.92 0.36 1.01
C LYS A 39 9.54 1.45 1.86
N LYS A 40 10.88 1.47 1.89
CA LYS A 40 11.65 2.51 2.57
C LYS A 40 12.22 3.48 1.57
N PRO A 41 12.36 4.78 1.92
CA PRO A 41 13.07 5.74 1.08
C PRO A 41 14.49 5.27 0.78
N ASN A 42 14.91 5.45 -0.47
CA ASN A 42 16.27 5.28 -0.91
C ASN A 42 16.58 6.30 -2.05
N PRO A 43 17.86 6.60 -2.33
CA PRO A 43 18.24 7.63 -3.31
C PRO A 43 17.85 7.36 -4.77
N ASP A 44 17.54 6.11 -5.12
CA ASP A 44 17.19 5.73 -6.49
C ASP A 44 15.74 6.07 -6.84
N ILE A 45 14.87 6.19 -5.83
CA ILE A 45 13.44 6.55 -6.00
C ILE A 45 13.33 8.02 -6.45
N LYS A 46 12.66 8.22 -7.58
CA LYS A 46 12.50 9.56 -8.18
C LYS A 46 11.34 10.33 -7.52
N PRO A 47 11.32 11.68 -7.64
CA PRO A 47 10.27 12.53 -7.04
C PRO A 47 8.85 12.06 -7.33
N ARG A 48 8.52 11.76 -8.59
CA ARG A 48 7.21 11.27 -9.01
C ARG A 48 6.88 9.92 -8.37
N GLU A 49 7.85 9.01 -8.33
CA GLU A 49 7.67 7.67 -7.77
C GLU A 49 7.37 7.71 -6.26
N VAL A 50 7.91 8.69 -5.53
CA VAL A 50 7.56 8.91 -4.11
C VAL A 50 6.06 9.13 -3.97
N ILE A 51 5.47 9.97 -4.83
CA ILE A 51 4.04 10.27 -4.79
C ILE A 51 3.22 9.04 -5.21
N GLU A 52 3.64 8.34 -6.24
CA GLU A 52 2.99 7.09 -6.69
C GLU A 52 2.96 6.05 -5.57
N ILE A 53 4.09 5.82 -4.88
CA ILE A 53 4.15 4.91 -3.71
C ILE A 53 3.15 5.31 -2.62
N GLN A 54 3.04 6.60 -2.32
CA GLN A 54 2.13 7.09 -1.29
C GLN A 54 0.65 6.97 -1.73
N LEU A 55 0.33 7.34 -2.97
CA LEU A 55 -1.03 7.27 -3.49
C LEU A 55 -1.50 5.81 -3.67
N ASP A 56 -0.67 4.93 -4.22
CA ASP A 56 -0.99 3.50 -4.36
C ASP A 56 -1.25 2.84 -3.00
N ALA A 57 -0.47 3.22 -1.99
CA ALA A 57 -0.66 2.73 -0.63
C ALA A 57 -1.97 3.25 -0.01
N LEU A 58 -2.29 4.55 -0.18
CA LEU A 58 -3.54 5.13 0.31
C LEU A 58 -4.77 4.60 -0.45
N MET A 59 -4.62 4.26 -1.74
CA MET A 59 -5.67 3.60 -2.55
C MET A 59 -6.05 2.23 -1.98
N LYS A 60 -5.11 1.54 -1.33
CA LYS A 60 -5.29 0.22 -0.70
C LYS A 60 -4.98 0.29 0.79
N ASN A 61 -5.52 1.31 1.48
CA ASN A 61 -5.10 1.69 2.83
C ASN A 61 -5.03 0.53 3.82
N ASP A 62 -6.01 -0.37 3.79
CA ASP A 62 -6.16 -1.42 4.80
C ASP A 62 -5.65 -2.81 4.32
N ILE A 63 -4.80 -2.83 3.29
CA ILE A 63 -4.19 -4.05 2.75
C ILE A 63 -2.67 -3.97 2.91
N PRO A 64 -2.02 -5.00 3.50
CA PRO A 64 -2.57 -6.25 4.06
C PRO A 64 -3.16 -6.08 5.45
N SER A 65 -2.96 -4.96 6.10
CA SER A 65 -3.44 -4.68 7.46
C SER A 65 -4.00 -3.26 7.58
N LYS A 66 -4.79 -3.04 8.61
CA LYS A 66 -5.42 -1.73 8.88
C LYS A 66 -4.37 -0.61 8.93
N ASP A 67 -4.65 0.49 8.22
CA ASP A 67 -3.81 1.68 8.15
C ASP A 67 -2.44 1.49 7.49
N ASN A 68 -2.20 0.37 6.81
CA ASN A 68 -0.92 0.09 6.16
C ASN A 68 -0.53 1.17 5.14
N GLY A 69 -1.51 1.69 4.39
CA GLY A 69 -1.28 2.76 3.42
C GLY A 69 -0.86 4.07 4.08
N ILE A 70 -1.47 4.44 5.20
CA ILE A 70 -1.07 5.63 5.98
C ILE A 70 0.34 5.44 6.54
N ILE A 71 0.66 4.23 7.03
CA ILE A 71 2.00 3.90 7.54
C ILE A 71 3.03 4.01 6.41
N GLN A 72 2.76 3.45 5.23
CA GLN A 72 3.63 3.58 4.05
C GLN A 72 3.85 5.05 3.67
N THR A 73 2.79 5.85 3.69
CA THR A 73 2.85 7.29 3.40
C THR A 73 3.73 8.02 4.41
N TRP A 74 3.64 7.66 5.69
CA TRP A 74 4.45 8.22 6.76
C TRP A 74 5.96 8.00 6.56
N PHE A 75 6.37 6.84 6.05
CA PHE A 75 7.78 6.56 5.79
C PHE A 75 8.40 7.50 4.75
N PHE A 76 7.62 8.02 3.81
CA PHE A 76 8.08 8.98 2.80
C PHE A 76 7.83 10.44 3.19
N ALA A 77 7.32 10.72 4.38
CA ALA A 77 7.20 12.08 4.88
C ALA A 77 8.57 12.61 5.32
N HIS A 78 8.92 13.83 4.89
CA HIS A 78 10.15 14.50 5.28
C HIS A 78 10.21 14.67 6.82
N PRO A 79 11.38 14.57 7.50
CA PRO A 79 11.48 14.71 8.95
C PRO A 79 10.84 15.99 9.50
N ASN A 80 10.93 17.11 8.78
CA ASN A 80 10.25 18.35 9.18
C ASN A 80 8.72 18.21 9.11
N ASN A 81 8.18 17.52 8.10
CA ASN A 81 6.76 17.23 8.01
C ASN A 81 6.32 16.29 9.15
N GLN A 82 7.11 15.23 9.41
CA GLN A 82 6.84 14.32 10.53
C GLN A 82 6.83 15.04 11.89
N ARG A 83 7.72 16.01 12.10
CA ARG A 83 7.76 16.82 13.34
C ARG A 83 6.48 17.64 13.54
N VAL A 84 5.88 18.14 12.46
CA VAL A 84 4.66 18.97 12.51
C VAL A 84 3.40 18.11 12.61
N THR A 85 3.35 17.02 11.89
CA THR A 85 2.14 16.17 11.75
C THR A 85 2.14 14.96 12.68
N GLY A 86 3.29 14.59 13.25
CA GLY A 86 3.45 13.42 14.11
C GLY A 86 3.03 13.63 15.57
N PRO A 87 3.08 12.59 16.37
CA PRO A 87 3.51 11.21 16.05
C PRO A 87 2.58 10.50 15.05
N ILE A 88 2.94 9.27 14.66
CA ILE A 88 2.21 8.49 13.64
C ILE A 88 0.70 8.39 13.93
N GLU A 89 0.30 8.25 15.18
CA GLU A 89 -1.11 8.16 15.54
C GLU A 89 -1.86 9.46 15.27
N ARG A 90 -1.23 10.63 15.50
CA ARG A 90 -1.78 11.92 15.12
C ARG A 90 -1.87 12.07 13.61
N PHE A 91 -0.87 11.60 12.88
CA PHE A 91 -0.88 11.57 11.40
C PHE A 91 -2.02 10.70 10.86
N LYS A 92 -2.22 9.50 11.43
CA LYS A 92 -3.38 8.64 11.09
C LYS A 92 -4.71 9.36 11.30
N TYR A 93 -4.86 10.03 12.44
CA TYR A 93 -6.07 10.80 12.74
C TYR A 93 -6.28 11.93 11.72
N MET A 94 -5.23 12.67 11.38
CA MET A 94 -5.27 13.75 10.39
C MET A 94 -5.70 13.22 9.01
N ILE A 95 -5.11 12.14 8.52
CA ILE A 95 -5.47 11.55 7.21
C ILE A 95 -6.91 11.04 7.20
N LYS A 96 -7.42 10.55 8.32
CA LYS A 96 -8.81 10.06 8.45
C LYS A 96 -9.84 11.18 8.65
N SER A 97 -9.39 12.41 8.90
CA SER A 97 -10.30 13.55 9.07
C SER A 97 -10.92 13.98 7.74
N ASP A 98 -11.98 14.77 7.80
CA ASP A 98 -12.68 15.31 6.63
C ASP A 98 -11.75 16.07 5.67
N SER A 99 -10.63 16.60 6.19
CA SER A 99 -9.67 17.33 5.38
C SER A 99 -8.85 16.46 4.41
N TYR A 100 -8.67 15.15 4.69
CA TYR A 100 -7.82 14.28 3.88
C TYR A 100 -8.39 12.88 3.62
N SER A 101 -9.55 12.54 4.20
CA SER A 101 -10.14 11.20 4.09
C SER A 101 -10.46 10.77 2.65
N MET A 102 -10.63 11.72 1.73
CA MET A 102 -10.82 11.43 0.30
C MET A 102 -9.58 10.80 -0.36
N LEU A 103 -8.41 10.89 0.27
CA LEU A 103 -7.21 10.18 -0.17
C LEU A 103 -7.29 8.67 0.12
N LEU A 104 -8.10 8.26 1.10
CA LEU A 104 -8.22 6.86 1.51
C LEU A 104 -9.15 6.10 0.57
N ASN A 105 -8.66 4.97 0.05
CA ASN A 105 -9.43 4.08 -0.83
C ASN A 105 -9.99 4.80 -2.07
N HIS A 106 -9.28 5.81 -2.56
CA HIS A 106 -9.63 6.51 -3.80
C HIS A 106 -9.56 5.55 -5.01
N LYS A 107 -10.26 5.87 -6.09
CA LYS A 107 -10.39 4.97 -7.26
C LYS A 107 -9.29 5.11 -8.27
N SER A 108 -8.82 6.33 -8.47
CA SER A 108 -7.76 6.65 -9.43
C SER A 108 -7.11 7.96 -9.07
N TYR A 109 -5.94 8.20 -9.65
CA TYR A 109 -5.24 9.48 -9.56
C TYR A 109 -4.53 9.82 -10.86
N GLU A 110 -4.27 11.11 -11.04
CA GLU A 110 -3.42 11.68 -12.07
C GLU A 110 -2.37 12.56 -11.41
N ILE A 111 -1.14 12.52 -11.92
CA ILE A 111 -0.02 13.31 -11.40
C ILE A 111 0.54 14.17 -12.56
N LEU A 112 0.62 15.46 -12.37
CA LEU A 112 1.23 16.41 -13.29
C LEU A 112 2.38 17.14 -12.60
N GLU A 113 3.62 17.02 -13.10
CA GLU A 113 4.75 17.81 -12.60
C GLU A 113 4.59 19.27 -13.04
N VAL A 114 4.47 20.19 -12.10
CA VAL A 114 4.25 21.62 -12.36
C VAL A 114 5.48 22.47 -12.07
N TYR A 115 6.41 21.95 -11.29
CA TYR A 115 7.68 22.58 -11.00
C TYR A 115 8.75 21.55 -10.70
N LYS A 116 9.98 21.80 -11.16
CA LYS A 116 11.14 20.98 -10.91
C LYS A 116 12.40 21.80 -10.76
N SER A 117 13.18 21.50 -9.74
CA SER A 117 14.54 22.01 -9.54
C SER A 117 15.47 20.86 -9.13
N LYS A 118 16.71 21.19 -8.80
CA LYS A 118 17.72 20.21 -8.38
C LYS A 118 17.36 19.50 -7.06
N GLY A 119 16.64 20.17 -6.17
CA GLY A 119 16.30 19.67 -4.82
C GLY A 119 14.81 19.68 -4.50
N ILE A 120 13.94 20.24 -5.36
CA ILE A 120 12.49 20.37 -5.13
C ILE A 120 11.74 20.00 -6.39
N SER A 121 10.69 19.19 -6.26
CA SER A 121 9.69 18.97 -7.29
C SER A 121 8.30 19.16 -6.72
N THR A 122 7.43 19.82 -7.47
CA THR A 122 6.03 20.06 -7.10
C THR A 122 5.12 19.48 -8.16
N PHE A 123 4.05 18.83 -7.71
CA PHE A 123 3.09 18.16 -8.56
C PHE A 123 1.67 18.64 -8.24
N GLU A 124 0.84 18.73 -9.25
CA GLU A 124 -0.62 18.69 -9.10
C GLU A 124 -1.07 17.23 -9.16
N VAL A 125 -1.79 16.82 -8.13
CA VAL A 125 -2.36 15.48 -8.01
C VAL A 125 -3.87 15.61 -8.03
N THR A 126 -4.52 15.01 -9.02
CA THR A 126 -5.98 14.92 -9.07
C THR A 126 -6.38 13.51 -8.69
N ILE A 127 -7.25 13.35 -7.72
CA ILE A 127 -7.80 12.05 -7.32
C ILE A 127 -9.30 11.98 -7.64
N LEU A 128 -9.78 10.77 -7.95
CA LEU A 128 -11.19 10.41 -7.92
C LEU A 128 -11.43 9.61 -6.64
N ASP A 129 -12.18 10.18 -5.71
CA ASP A 129 -12.47 9.52 -4.43
C ASP A 129 -13.44 8.32 -4.58
N LYS A 130 -13.68 7.61 -3.49
CA LYS A 130 -14.62 6.49 -3.44
C LYS A 130 -16.06 6.90 -3.79
N ASP A 131 -16.44 8.16 -3.56
CA ASP A 131 -17.77 8.74 -3.76
C ASP A 131 -17.92 9.43 -5.13
N LYS A 132 -16.98 9.18 -6.06
CA LYS A 132 -16.94 9.73 -7.43
C LYS A 132 -16.80 11.26 -7.47
N LYS A 133 -16.11 11.86 -6.51
CA LYS A 133 -15.78 13.27 -6.49
C LYS A 133 -14.31 13.48 -6.83
N TYR A 134 -14.02 14.49 -7.61
CA TYR A 134 -12.67 14.88 -7.95
C TYR A 134 -12.12 15.90 -6.96
N TYR A 135 -10.88 15.70 -6.52
CA TYR A 135 -10.14 16.62 -5.68
C TYR A 135 -8.74 16.81 -6.24
N LYS A 136 -8.27 18.06 -6.24
CA LYS A 136 -6.90 18.41 -6.62
C LYS A 136 -6.10 18.78 -5.37
N PHE A 137 -4.84 18.34 -5.35
CA PHE A 137 -3.85 18.67 -4.33
C PHE A 137 -2.60 19.23 -4.99
N LYS A 138 -1.88 20.10 -4.31
CA LYS A 138 -0.50 20.41 -4.59
C LYS A 138 0.37 19.56 -3.68
N TRP A 139 1.29 18.81 -4.27
CA TRP A 139 2.16 17.87 -3.57
C TRP A 139 3.62 18.25 -3.81
N GLN A 140 4.39 18.50 -2.75
CA GLN A 140 5.79 18.88 -2.83
C GLN A 140 6.67 17.81 -2.23
N VAL A 141 7.72 17.46 -2.96
CA VAL A 141 8.79 16.58 -2.50
C VAL A 141 10.13 17.30 -2.56
N GLU A 142 10.98 17.06 -1.60
CA GLU A 142 12.32 17.64 -1.53
C GLU A 142 13.36 16.55 -1.35
N LYS A 143 14.55 16.81 -1.88
CA LYS A 143 15.70 15.97 -1.70
C LYS A 143 16.31 16.23 -0.33
N TYR A 144 16.45 15.18 0.48
CA TYR A 144 17.02 15.30 1.83
C TYR A 144 18.55 15.33 1.75
N GLU A 145 19.17 16.44 2.22
CA GLU A 145 20.60 16.67 2.07
C GLU A 145 21.42 16.41 3.33
N VAL A 146 20.73 16.17 4.48
CA VAL A 146 21.42 15.95 5.76
C VAL A 146 22.02 14.54 5.78
N ASP A 147 23.24 14.42 6.31
CA ASP A 147 23.93 13.13 6.45
C ASP A 147 23.13 12.15 7.29
N GLY A 148 23.10 10.89 6.86
CA GLY A 148 22.37 9.82 7.49
C GLY A 148 21.65 8.91 6.49
N PHE A 149 20.80 8.03 6.99
CA PHE A 149 20.10 7.01 6.21
C PHE A 149 19.21 7.59 5.08
N LEU A 150 18.67 8.79 5.27
CA LEU A 150 17.78 9.45 4.29
C LEU A 150 18.53 10.35 3.30
N LYS A 151 19.87 10.47 3.41
CA LYS A 151 20.64 11.35 2.51
C LYS A 151 20.37 11.02 1.04
N ASN A 152 20.11 12.08 0.27
CA ASN A 152 19.73 12.03 -1.14
C ASN A 152 18.37 11.38 -1.47
N CYS A 153 17.59 10.93 -0.50
CA CYS A 153 16.23 10.47 -0.72
C CYS A 153 15.29 11.65 -1.01
N TRP A 154 14.32 11.42 -1.87
CA TRP A 154 13.20 12.34 -2.08
C TRP A 154 12.08 12.05 -1.08
N LEU A 155 11.60 13.09 -0.39
CA LEU A 155 10.64 12.97 0.70
C LEU A 155 9.56 14.04 0.58
N THR A 156 8.32 13.71 0.95
CA THR A 156 7.19 14.64 0.91
C THR A 156 7.29 15.68 2.03
N THR A 157 7.41 16.95 1.64
CA THR A 157 7.47 18.08 2.57
C THR A 157 6.11 18.71 2.81
N ALA A 158 5.23 18.73 1.81
CA ALA A 158 3.91 19.34 1.93
C ALA A 158 2.88 18.69 1.01
N VAL A 159 1.66 18.62 1.49
CA VAL A 159 0.44 18.34 0.73
C VAL A 159 -0.57 19.42 1.07
N SER A 160 -1.11 20.10 0.06
CA SER A 160 -2.09 21.17 0.26
C SER A 160 -3.42 20.64 0.81
N GLN A 161 -4.27 21.57 1.27
CA GLN A 161 -5.69 21.25 1.46
C GLN A 161 -6.31 20.80 0.12
N PRO A 162 -7.33 19.92 0.15
CA PRO A 162 -8.04 19.49 -1.04
C PRO A 162 -8.79 20.62 -1.72
N MET A 163 -8.73 20.67 -3.04
CA MET A 163 -9.49 21.57 -3.89
C MET A 163 -10.58 20.76 -4.61
N PRO A 164 -11.86 20.89 -4.24
CA PRO A 164 -12.93 20.19 -4.93
C PRO A 164 -13.01 20.60 -6.41
N MET A 165 -13.16 19.64 -7.31
CA MET A 165 -13.21 19.84 -8.77
C MET A 165 -14.55 19.45 -9.38
N GLY A 166 -15.51 18.98 -8.59
CA GLY A 166 -16.81 18.46 -9.05
C GLY A 166 -16.91 16.94 -8.96
N SER A 167 -17.94 16.38 -9.60
CA SER A 167 -18.21 14.95 -9.58
C SER A 167 -18.08 14.35 -10.98
N SER A 168 -17.68 13.08 -11.06
CA SER A 168 -17.83 12.32 -12.31
C SER A 168 -19.30 11.94 -12.48
N ILE A 169 -19.80 12.09 -13.68
CA ILE A 169 -21.14 11.65 -14.10
C ILE A 169 -21.18 10.13 -14.19
#